data_a24169b70b572eb4a9b2c91d9ad857ab
#
_entry.id   a24169b70b572eb4a9b2c91d9ad857ab
#
_cell.length_a   1.000
_cell.length_b   1.000
_cell.length_c   1.000
_cell.angle_alpha   90.00
_cell.angle_beta   90.00
_cell.angle_gamma   90.00
#
_symmetry.space_group_name_H-M   'P 1'
#
loop_
_entity.id
_entity.type
_entity.pdbx_description
1 polymer ?
#
loop_
_entity_poly.entity_id
_entity_poly.type
_entity_poly.pdbx_seq_one_letter_code
_entity_poly.pdbx_strand_id
1 'polypeptide(L)'
;MTILKKKSLEILRSISKYADICELGFPHNTPIADGGQIQTSAYRAIKNGIKINDVFSIVSKFKKLRKDKPIILMGYYNMIYQYNENKFIKKCKKSKVDGLIVVDLPHPENKIFASKCKKNKINFIQLISPTTSKLRLKKIIKDSHDMIYYISMLSTTGGKLKVSPKKIIQEYQKIKNQNKSKNVVIGFGITEKTIKLLKKADGLVVGSAICKEITKSIK
;
A
#
# COMPACT_ATOMS: atom_id res chain seq x y z
N MET A 1 -19.77 -9.23 15.02
CA MET A 1 -18.68 -8.40 14.48
C MET A 1 -18.34 -7.40 15.58
N THR A 2 -17.07 -7.34 16.04
CA THR A 2 -16.67 -6.38 17.08
C THR A 2 -16.87 -4.94 16.59
N ILE A 3 -17.15 -4.00 17.51
CA ILE A 3 -17.36 -2.56 17.21
C ILE A 3 -16.23 -2.00 16.33
N LEU A 4 -14.98 -2.39 16.58
CA LEU A 4 -13.82 -1.95 15.82
C LEU A 4 -13.82 -2.40 14.36
N LYS A 5 -14.23 -3.62 14.07
CA LYS A 5 -14.37 -4.10 12.68
C LYS A 5 -15.45 -3.33 11.93
N LYS A 6 -16.51 -2.91 12.63
CA LYS A 6 -17.57 -2.08 12.07
C LYS A 6 -17.05 -0.69 11.75
N LYS A 7 -16.36 -0.04 12.69
CA LYS A 7 -15.72 1.28 12.47
C LYS A 7 -14.71 1.26 11.33
N SER A 8 -13.85 0.25 11.24
CA SER A 8 -12.88 0.12 10.14
C SER A 8 -13.57 0.03 8.76
N LEU A 9 -14.67 -0.69 8.67
CA LEU A 9 -15.46 -0.80 7.43
C LEU A 9 -16.13 0.53 7.07
N GLU A 10 -16.66 1.24 8.05
CA GLU A 10 -17.29 2.56 7.88
C GLU A 10 -16.27 3.61 7.40
N ILE A 11 -15.09 3.64 8.02
CA ILE A 11 -13.98 4.52 7.62
C ILE A 11 -13.56 4.22 6.18
N LEU A 12 -13.31 2.94 5.86
CA LEU A 12 -12.91 2.53 4.52
C LEU A 12 -13.97 2.91 3.48
N ARG A 13 -15.25 2.73 3.79
CA ARG A 13 -16.37 3.14 2.93
C ARG A 13 -16.39 4.65 2.72
N SER A 14 -16.16 5.44 3.77
CA SER A 14 -16.14 6.90 3.68
C SER A 14 -14.98 7.40 2.82
N ILE A 15 -13.77 6.88 3.03
CA ILE A 15 -12.58 7.21 2.24
C ILE A 15 -12.80 6.83 0.77
N SER A 16 -13.42 5.68 0.49
CA SER A 16 -13.63 5.19 -0.87
C SER A 16 -14.52 6.08 -1.75
N LYS A 17 -15.21 7.06 -1.18
CA LYS A 17 -15.96 8.06 -1.95
C LYS A 17 -15.03 9.04 -2.68
N TYR A 18 -13.82 9.27 -2.15
CA TYR A 18 -12.85 10.27 -2.60
C TYR A 18 -11.58 9.65 -3.16
N ALA A 19 -11.39 8.34 -3.02
CA ALA A 19 -10.22 7.63 -3.51
C ALA A 19 -10.58 6.72 -4.70
N ASP A 20 -9.70 6.65 -5.70
CA ASP A 20 -9.86 5.72 -6.83
C ASP A 20 -9.54 4.29 -6.40
N ILE A 21 -8.53 4.12 -5.55
CA ILE A 21 -8.07 2.85 -4.99
C ILE A 21 -7.95 2.99 -3.48
N CYS A 22 -8.38 1.99 -2.73
CA CYS A 22 -8.20 1.95 -1.29
C CYS A 22 -7.04 1.02 -0.92
N GLU A 23 -6.21 1.45 0.02
CA GLU A 23 -5.15 0.63 0.61
C GLU A 23 -5.49 0.32 2.07
N LEU A 24 -5.45 -0.95 2.44
CA LEU A 24 -5.74 -1.42 3.79
C LEU A 24 -4.54 -2.19 4.35
N GLY A 25 -3.95 -1.67 5.44
CA GLY A 25 -2.86 -2.35 6.15
C GLY A 25 -3.36 -3.56 6.94
N PHE A 26 -2.62 -4.69 6.88
CA PHE A 26 -2.74 -5.74 7.88
C PHE A 26 -1.67 -5.50 8.96
N PRO A 27 -2.07 -5.41 10.25
CA PRO A 27 -1.19 -4.91 11.31
C PRO A 27 -0.05 -5.88 11.61
N HIS A 28 1.14 -5.33 11.85
CA HIS A 28 2.34 -6.05 12.27
C HIS A 28 2.90 -5.41 13.53
N ASN A 29 3.50 -6.22 14.43
CA ASN A 29 4.03 -5.75 15.71
C ASN A 29 5.38 -5.01 15.57
N THR A 30 6.11 -5.24 14.48
CA THR A 30 7.42 -4.65 14.22
C THR A 30 7.46 -3.98 12.84
N PRO A 31 6.67 -2.90 12.62
CA PRO A 31 6.52 -2.27 11.29
C PRO A 31 7.67 -1.28 11.03
N ILE A 32 8.86 -1.80 10.77
CA ILE A 32 10.14 -1.05 10.68
C ILE A 32 10.17 0.03 9.60
N ALA A 33 9.42 -0.15 8.51
CA ALA A 33 9.36 0.81 7.42
C ALA A 33 8.28 1.89 7.62
N ASP A 34 7.42 1.73 8.63
CA ASP A 34 6.29 2.63 8.85
C ASP A 34 6.66 3.78 9.78
N GLY A 35 6.07 4.95 9.54
CA GLY A 35 6.19 6.09 10.44
C GLY A 35 5.18 6.04 11.59
N GLY A 36 5.40 6.87 12.60
CA GLY A 36 4.69 6.83 13.88
C GLY A 36 3.17 6.78 13.80
N GLN A 37 2.54 7.44 12.82
CA GLN A 37 1.07 7.40 12.65
C GLN A 37 0.58 6.02 12.23
N ILE A 38 1.30 5.37 11.32
CA ILE A 38 0.97 4.02 10.84
C ILE A 38 1.29 3.00 11.93
N GLN A 39 2.45 3.12 12.59
CA GLN A 39 2.83 2.26 13.73
C GLN A 39 1.79 2.33 14.84
N THR A 40 1.36 3.53 15.24
CA THR A 40 0.31 3.73 16.25
C THR A 40 -1.02 3.10 15.82
N SER A 41 -1.38 3.20 14.54
CA SER A 41 -2.57 2.56 13.99
C SER A 41 -2.47 1.04 14.05
N ALA A 42 -1.34 0.46 13.65
CA ALA A 42 -1.07 -0.98 13.71
C ALA A 42 -1.11 -1.49 15.16
N TYR A 43 -0.42 -0.82 16.08
CA TYR A 43 -0.42 -1.14 17.50
C TYR A 43 -1.84 -1.14 18.09
N ARG A 44 -2.62 -0.10 17.79
CA ARG A 44 -4.01 0.01 18.24
C ARG A 44 -4.87 -1.14 17.71
N ALA A 45 -4.69 -1.54 16.45
CA ALA A 45 -5.39 -2.68 15.87
C ALA A 45 -5.03 -3.99 16.59
N ILE A 46 -3.74 -4.24 16.83
CA ILE A 46 -3.25 -5.45 17.53
C ILE A 46 -3.77 -5.48 18.97
N LYS A 47 -3.63 -4.37 19.72
CA LYS A 47 -4.13 -4.25 21.10
C LYS A 47 -5.62 -4.58 21.22
N ASN A 48 -6.39 -4.28 20.17
CA ASN A 48 -7.80 -4.59 20.09
C ASN A 48 -8.12 -5.97 19.46
N GLY A 49 -7.12 -6.85 19.36
CA GLY A 49 -7.29 -8.24 18.95
C GLY A 49 -7.57 -8.44 17.46
N ILE A 50 -7.29 -7.45 16.59
CA ILE A 50 -7.46 -7.60 15.15
C ILE A 50 -6.42 -8.57 14.60
N LYS A 51 -6.89 -9.61 13.93
CA LYS A 51 -6.09 -10.64 13.27
C LYS A 51 -6.21 -10.52 11.75
N ILE A 52 -5.30 -11.15 11.02
CA ILE A 52 -5.30 -11.12 9.55
C ILE A 52 -6.62 -11.62 8.92
N ASN A 53 -7.28 -12.59 9.54
CA ASN A 53 -8.60 -13.05 9.10
C ASN A 53 -9.69 -11.98 9.22
N ASP A 54 -9.54 -11.05 10.14
CA ASP A 54 -10.47 -9.92 10.30
C ASP A 54 -10.29 -8.92 9.16
N VAL A 55 -9.05 -8.71 8.72
CA VAL A 55 -8.75 -7.88 7.56
C VAL A 55 -9.43 -8.45 6.32
N PHE A 56 -9.31 -9.75 6.05
CA PHE A 56 -10.04 -10.41 4.96
C PHE A 56 -11.55 -10.28 5.07
N SER A 57 -12.08 -10.35 6.28
CA SER A 57 -13.52 -10.15 6.52
C SER A 57 -13.96 -8.72 6.19
N ILE A 58 -13.14 -7.71 6.56
CA ILE A 58 -13.39 -6.31 6.23
C ILE A 58 -13.39 -6.12 4.71
N VAL A 59 -12.36 -6.64 4.02
CA VAL A 59 -12.27 -6.57 2.55
C VAL A 59 -13.48 -7.20 1.88
N SER A 60 -13.87 -8.42 2.29
CA SER A 60 -15.02 -9.11 1.71
C SER A 60 -16.32 -8.32 1.87
N LYS A 61 -16.53 -7.66 3.02
CA LYS A 61 -17.68 -6.80 3.27
C LYS A 61 -17.62 -5.51 2.48
N PHE A 62 -16.44 -4.89 2.40
CA PHE A 62 -16.21 -3.70 1.59
C PHE A 62 -16.54 -3.97 0.12
N LYS A 63 -16.02 -5.05 -0.45
CA LYS A 63 -16.27 -5.42 -1.86
C LYS A 63 -17.73 -5.77 -2.15
N LYS A 64 -18.53 -6.18 -1.16
CA LYS A 64 -19.97 -6.32 -1.32
C LYS A 64 -20.68 -4.96 -1.46
N LEU A 65 -20.21 -3.94 -0.76
CA LEU A 65 -20.78 -2.59 -0.76
C LEU A 65 -20.25 -1.72 -1.90
N ARG A 66 -18.97 -1.93 -2.29
CA ARG A 66 -18.23 -1.14 -3.28
C ARG A 66 -17.49 -2.07 -4.23
N LYS A 67 -18.25 -2.72 -5.12
CA LYS A 67 -17.70 -3.64 -6.14
C LYS A 67 -16.78 -2.92 -7.13
N ASP A 68 -17.07 -1.65 -7.37
CA ASP A 68 -16.37 -0.73 -8.27
C ASP A 68 -14.99 -0.29 -7.78
N LYS A 69 -14.73 -0.36 -6.45
CA LYS A 69 -13.50 0.17 -5.87
C LYS A 69 -12.43 -0.92 -5.67
N PRO A 70 -11.26 -0.78 -6.33
CA PRO A 70 -10.12 -1.65 -6.05
C PRO A 70 -9.64 -1.49 -4.60
N ILE A 71 -9.19 -2.60 -4.02
CA ILE A 71 -8.59 -2.63 -2.69
C ILE A 71 -7.27 -3.38 -2.71
N ILE A 72 -6.24 -2.73 -2.20
CA ILE A 72 -4.89 -3.25 -2.05
C ILE A 72 -4.67 -3.57 -0.57
N LEU A 73 -4.08 -4.72 -0.28
CA LEU A 73 -3.57 -5.02 1.05
C LEU A 73 -2.08 -4.69 1.13
N MET A 74 -1.69 -4.00 2.19
CA MET A 74 -0.29 -3.67 2.49
C MET A 74 0.14 -4.26 3.81
N GLY A 75 1.35 -4.82 3.86
CA GLY A 75 1.95 -5.31 5.10
C GLY A 75 3.30 -5.97 4.92
N TYR A 76 3.65 -6.81 5.88
CA TYR A 76 4.97 -7.42 6.00
C TYR A 76 4.93 -8.91 5.66
N TYR A 77 5.99 -9.39 5.03
CA TYR A 77 6.07 -10.76 4.51
C TYR A 77 5.97 -11.83 5.61
N ASN A 78 6.53 -11.56 6.78
CA ASN A 78 6.43 -12.51 7.90
C ASN A 78 4.98 -12.91 8.21
N MET A 79 4.03 -11.98 8.14
CA MET A 79 2.61 -12.27 8.38
C MET A 79 2.03 -13.19 7.29
N ILE A 80 2.49 -13.04 6.05
CA ILE A 80 2.10 -13.88 4.92
C ILE A 80 2.72 -15.28 5.07
N TYR A 81 4.00 -15.33 5.43
CA TYR A 81 4.74 -16.57 5.63
C TYR A 81 4.11 -17.42 6.75
N GLN A 82 3.83 -16.82 7.91
CA GLN A 82 3.16 -17.49 9.03
C GLN A 82 1.73 -17.96 8.70
N TYR A 83 1.03 -17.24 7.84
CA TYR A 83 -0.29 -17.64 7.36
C TYR A 83 -0.24 -18.80 6.36
N ASN A 84 0.91 -19.12 5.80
CA ASN A 84 1.21 -19.91 4.61
C ASN A 84 0.83 -19.17 3.32
N GLU A 85 1.80 -18.89 2.46
CA GLU A 85 1.61 -18.11 1.22
C GLU A 85 0.44 -18.58 0.35
N ASN A 86 0.32 -19.89 0.14
CA ASN A 86 -0.72 -20.44 -0.73
C ASN A 86 -2.12 -20.24 -0.13
N LYS A 87 -2.24 -20.43 1.19
CA LYS A 87 -3.49 -20.15 1.93
C LYS A 87 -3.82 -18.65 1.90
N PHE A 88 -2.80 -17.80 2.06
CA PHE A 88 -2.96 -16.34 2.02
C PHE A 88 -3.47 -15.89 0.65
N ILE A 89 -2.84 -16.32 -0.45
CA ILE A 89 -3.25 -15.97 -1.82
C ILE A 89 -4.66 -16.48 -2.13
N LYS A 90 -4.99 -17.72 -1.75
CA LYS A 90 -6.36 -18.26 -1.87
C LYS A 90 -7.37 -17.39 -1.11
N LYS A 91 -7.00 -16.91 0.07
CA LYS A 91 -7.85 -16.04 0.89
C LYS A 91 -8.00 -14.65 0.28
N CYS A 92 -6.92 -14.06 -0.24
CA CYS A 92 -6.97 -12.80 -1.01
C CYS A 92 -7.97 -12.92 -2.18
N LYS A 93 -7.85 -13.97 -3.00
CA LYS A 93 -8.76 -14.23 -4.12
C LYS A 93 -10.21 -14.36 -3.66
N LYS A 94 -10.48 -15.17 -2.62
CA LYS A 94 -11.84 -15.35 -2.05
C LYS A 94 -12.42 -14.05 -1.53
N SER A 95 -11.59 -13.19 -0.95
CA SER A 95 -11.99 -11.88 -0.42
C SER A 95 -12.06 -10.78 -1.47
N LYS A 96 -11.66 -11.07 -2.72
CA LYS A 96 -11.60 -10.12 -3.86
C LYS A 96 -10.62 -8.98 -3.61
N VAL A 97 -9.43 -9.30 -3.08
CA VAL A 97 -8.28 -8.38 -3.02
C VAL A 97 -7.75 -8.18 -4.43
N ASP A 98 -7.58 -6.94 -4.86
CA ASP A 98 -7.12 -6.58 -6.20
C ASP A 98 -5.60 -6.48 -6.30
N GLY A 99 -4.92 -6.13 -5.20
CA GLY A 99 -3.46 -5.99 -5.19
C GLY A 99 -2.83 -6.20 -3.82
N LEU A 100 -1.50 -6.41 -3.84
CA LEU A 100 -0.67 -6.57 -2.65
C LEU A 100 0.57 -5.68 -2.72
N ILE A 101 0.89 -5.03 -1.61
CA ILE A 101 2.17 -4.39 -1.31
C ILE A 101 2.81 -5.14 -0.15
N VAL A 102 3.99 -5.74 -0.37
CA VAL A 102 4.76 -6.40 0.69
C VAL A 102 6.04 -5.62 0.89
N VAL A 103 6.11 -4.92 2.03
CA VAL A 103 7.08 -3.85 2.27
C VAL A 103 8.51 -4.36 2.36
N ASP A 104 8.69 -5.53 2.95
CA ASP A 104 9.96 -6.17 3.26
C ASP A 104 10.31 -7.35 2.34
N LEU A 105 9.63 -7.48 1.20
CA LEU A 105 9.92 -8.50 0.19
C LEU A 105 10.35 -7.82 -1.14
N PRO A 106 11.62 -7.40 -1.27
CA PRO A 106 12.11 -6.66 -2.42
C PRO A 106 12.36 -7.57 -3.63
N HIS A 107 12.59 -6.94 -4.80
CA HIS A 107 13.10 -7.65 -5.98
C HIS A 107 14.60 -7.94 -5.82
N PRO A 108 15.13 -9.14 -6.18
CA PRO A 108 14.45 -10.21 -6.92
C PRO A 108 13.75 -11.26 -6.06
N GLU A 109 13.84 -11.21 -4.73
CA GLU A 109 13.34 -12.20 -3.78
C GLU A 109 11.83 -12.41 -3.89
N ASN A 110 11.11 -11.35 -4.29
CA ASN A 110 9.66 -11.39 -4.47
C ASN A 110 9.18 -12.13 -5.75
N LYS A 111 10.06 -12.51 -6.67
CA LYS A 111 9.66 -13.04 -8.00
C LYS A 111 8.71 -14.24 -7.92
N ILE A 112 9.01 -15.19 -7.04
CA ILE A 112 8.17 -16.39 -6.89
C ILE A 112 6.80 -16.01 -6.36
N PHE A 113 6.75 -15.18 -5.31
CA PHE A 113 5.50 -14.74 -4.71
C PHE A 113 4.68 -13.86 -5.66
N ALA A 114 5.31 -12.92 -6.36
CA ALA A 114 4.68 -12.08 -7.38
C ALA A 114 4.09 -12.91 -8.53
N SER A 115 4.80 -13.98 -8.97
CA SER A 115 4.28 -14.91 -9.97
C SER A 115 3.03 -15.66 -9.48
N LYS A 116 3.02 -16.09 -8.20
CA LYS A 116 1.82 -16.69 -7.58
C LYS A 116 0.66 -15.71 -7.55
N CYS A 117 0.92 -14.44 -7.21
CA CYS A 117 -0.09 -13.37 -7.23
C CYS A 117 -0.68 -13.21 -8.63
N LYS A 118 0.17 -13.09 -9.67
CA LYS A 118 -0.24 -12.94 -11.07
C LYS A 118 -1.13 -14.07 -11.54
N LYS A 119 -0.76 -15.33 -11.26
CA LYS A 119 -1.57 -16.52 -11.58
C LYS A 119 -2.97 -16.48 -10.93
N ASN A 120 -3.12 -15.77 -9.83
CA ASN A 120 -4.39 -15.60 -9.11
C ASN A 120 -5.09 -14.26 -9.41
N LYS A 121 -4.63 -13.51 -10.41
CA LYS A 121 -5.17 -12.19 -10.82
C LYS A 121 -5.10 -11.15 -9.69
N ILE A 122 -4.05 -11.22 -8.87
CA ILE A 122 -3.74 -10.24 -7.83
C ILE A 122 -2.54 -9.43 -8.29
N ASN A 123 -2.65 -8.12 -8.34
CA ASN A 123 -1.56 -7.23 -8.75
C ASN A 123 -0.52 -7.16 -7.62
N PHE A 124 0.71 -7.63 -7.86
CA PHE A 124 1.82 -7.44 -6.92
C PHE A 124 2.51 -6.12 -7.25
N ILE A 125 2.44 -5.17 -6.33
CA ILE A 125 2.92 -3.80 -6.53
C ILE A 125 4.36 -3.72 -6.06
N GLN A 126 5.28 -3.44 -6.99
CA GLN A 126 6.69 -3.30 -6.71
C GLN A 126 6.99 -1.94 -6.08
N LEU A 127 7.82 -1.95 -5.04
CA LEU A 127 8.33 -0.74 -4.41
C LEU A 127 9.67 -0.34 -5.02
N ILE A 128 9.83 0.92 -5.34
CA ILE A 128 11.08 1.54 -5.77
C ILE A 128 11.36 2.80 -4.96
N SER A 129 12.62 3.12 -4.77
CA SER A 129 13.07 4.25 -3.95
C SER A 129 14.15 5.06 -4.69
N PRO A 130 14.50 6.27 -4.21
CA PRO A 130 15.61 7.05 -4.77
C PRO A 130 16.96 6.34 -4.75
N THR A 131 17.14 5.34 -3.88
CA THR A 131 18.36 4.53 -3.79
C THR A 131 18.38 3.32 -4.72
N THR A 132 17.29 3.07 -5.45
CA THR A 132 17.24 1.97 -6.42
C THR A 132 18.16 2.25 -7.59
N SER A 133 19.20 1.42 -7.78
CA SER A 133 20.16 1.60 -8.87
C SER A 133 19.47 1.48 -10.24
N LYS A 134 20.05 2.15 -11.27
CA LYS A 134 19.48 2.13 -12.63
C LYS A 134 19.30 0.71 -13.19
N LEU A 135 20.26 -0.18 -12.94
CA LEU A 135 20.18 -1.57 -13.39
C LEU A 135 19.05 -2.33 -12.71
N ARG A 136 18.92 -2.18 -11.39
CA ARG A 136 17.85 -2.79 -10.60
C ARG A 136 16.48 -2.24 -10.99
N LEU A 137 16.39 -0.92 -11.22
CA LEU A 137 15.15 -0.27 -11.66
C LEU A 137 14.64 -0.86 -12.98
N LYS A 138 15.51 -1.04 -13.98
CA LYS A 138 15.13 -1.70 -15.25
C LYS A 138 14.56 -3.09 -15.05
N LYS A 139 15.19 -3.90 -14.17
CA LYS A 139 14.72 -5.25 -13.86
C LYS A 139 13.36 -5.23 -13.14
N ILE A 140 13.19 -4.35 -12.14
CA ILE A 140 11.93 -4.19 -11.42
C ILE A 140 10.80 -3.80 -12.38
N ILE A 141 11.02 -2.80 -13.24
CA ILE A 141 10.00 -2.35 -14.20
C ILE A 141 9.61 -3.47 -15.18
N LYS A 142 10.59 -4.23 -15.67
CA LYS A 142 10.34 -5.38 -16.55
C LYS A 142 9.47 -6.44 -15.87
N ASP A 143 9.77 -6.77 -14.61
CA ASP A 143 9.09 -7.83 -13.85
C ASP A 143 7.83 -7.35 -13.12
N SER A 144 7.55 -6.03 -13.10
CA SER A 144 6.37 -5.45 -12.42
C SER A 144 5.08 -5.80 -13.15
N HIS A 145 3.99 -5.87 -12.38
CA HIS A 145 2.63 -5.90 -12.92
C HIS A 145 2.23 -4.49 -13.42
N ASP A 146 0.99 -4.09 -13.26
CA ASP A 146 0.47 -2.85 -13.86
C ASP A 146 0.88 -1.58 -13.09
N MET A 147 1.14 -1.70 -11.79
CA MET A 147 1.44 -0.58 -10.90
C MET A 147 2.81 -0.72 -10.24
N ILE A 148 3.50 0.41 -10.12
CA ILE A 148 4.75 0.56 -9.37
C ILE A 148 4.55 1.67 -8.35
N TYR A 149 5.01 1.45 -7.13
CA TYR A 149 4.94 2.42 -6.04
C TYR A 149 6.31 3.06 -5.83
N TYR A 150 6.43 4.35 -6.16
CA TYR A 150 7.63 5.13 -5.93
C TYR A 150 7.61 5.76 -4.53
N ILE A 151 8.51 5.30 -3.67
CA ILE A 151 8.75 5.86 -2.35
C ILE A 151 9.61 7.10 -2.52
N SER A 152 9.04 8.29 -2.42
CA SER A 152 9.72 9.56 -2.73
C SER A 152 10.71 10.04 -1.65
N MET A 153 10.87 9.29 -0.55
CA MET A 153 11.68 9.67 0.60
C MET A 153 12.54 8.51 1.10
N LEU A 154 13.66 8.85 1.74
CA LEU A 154 14.55 7.93 2.46
C LEU A 154 14.30 7.96 3.98
N SER A 155 13.08 8.20 4.41
CA SER A 155 12.68 8.21 5.83
C SER A 155 11.41 7.38 6.02
N THR A 156 11.10 7.04 7.27
CA THR A 156 9.85 6.37 7.62
C THR A 156 8.62 7.21 7.25
N THR A 157 7.49 6.57 7.06
CA THR A 157 6.20 7.18 6.71
C THR A 157 5.84 8.34 7.66
N GLY A 158 5.47 9.49 7.11
CA GLY A 158 5.12 10.68 7.91
C GLY A 158 6.28 11.61 8.25
N GLY A 159 7.51 11.30 7.80
CA GLY A 159 8.67 12.20 7.91
C GLY A 159 8.53 13.45 7.02
N LYS A 160 9.28 14.50 7.35
CA LYS A 160 9.33 15.72 6.52
C LYS A 160 10.03 15.44 5.19
N LEU A 161 9.48 15.97 4.10
CA LEU A 161 10.12 15.91 2.77
C LEU A 161 11.49 16.58 2.81
N LYS A 162 12.55 15.78 2.70
CA LYS A 162 13.93 16.28 2.51
C LYS A 162 14.26 16.56 1.04
N VAL A 163 13.36 16.18 0.11
CA VAL A 163 13.55 16.29 -1.34
C VAL A 163 12.47 17.21 -1.89
N SER A 164 12.85 18.15 -2.76
CA SER A 164 11.89 19.08 -3.34
C SER A 164 10.87 18.36 -4.24
N PRO A 165 9.61 18.82 -4.31
CA PRO A 165 8.60 18.26 -5.19
C PRO A 165 9.04 18.21 -6.66
N LYS A 166 9.81 19.22 -7.12
CA LYS A 166 10.39 19.27 -8.47
C LYS A 166 11.29 18.05 -8.74
N LYS A 167 12.16 17.71 -7.78
CA LYS A 167 13.04 16.53 -7.91
C LYS A 167 12.24 15.23 -7.88
N ILE A 168 11.19 15.14 -7.06
CA ILE A 168 10.31 13.95 -7.03
C ILE A 168 9.65 13.73 -8.40
N ILE A 169 9.11 14.79 -9.03
CA ILE A 169 8.52 14.70 -10.37
C ILE A 169 9.56 14.35 -11.44
N GLN A 170 10.77 14.86 -11.34
CA GLN A 170 11.84 14.48 -12.27
C GLN A 170 12.17 12.98 -12.17
N GLU A 171 12.28 12.44 -10.96
CA GLU A 171 12.52 10.99 -10.78
C GLU A 171 11.31 10.16 -11.24
N TYR A 172 10.08 10.58 -10.93
CA TYR A 172 8.87 9.96 -11.46
C TYR A 172 8.91 9.89 -13.00
N GLN A 173 9.25 11.00 -13.69
CA GLN A 173 9.34 11.03 -15.14
C GLN A 173 10.40 10.08 -15.69
N LYS A 174 11.56 9.98 -15.04
CA LYS A 174 12.62 9.01 -15.41
C LYS A 174 12.12 7.57 -15.31
N ILE A 175 11.35 7.26 -14.28
CA ILE A 175 10.76 5.92 -14.09
C ILE A 175 9.70 5.66 -15.16
N LYS A 176 8.77 6.61 -15.34
CA LYS A 176 7.67 6.52 -16.30
C LYS A 176 8.16 6.36 -17.74
N ASN A 177 9.24 7.06 -18.12
CA ASN A 177 9.83 6.99 -19.45
C ASN A 177 10.47 5.64 -19.78
N GLN A 178 10.81 4.81 -18.79
CA GLN A 178 11.31 3.46 -19.04
C GLN A 178 10.19 2.51 -19.49
N ASN A 179 8.97 2.74 -19.05
CA ASN A 179 7.80 2.00 -19.55
C ASN A 179 6.52 2.83 -19.32
N LYS A 180 6.04 3.45 -20.38
CA LYS A 180 4.87 4.34 -20.34
C LYS A 180 3.56 3.60 -20.04
N SER A 181 3.49 2.27 -20.27
CA SER A 181 2.30 1.48 -19.97
C SER A 181 2.07 1.20 -18.48
N LYS A 182 3.11 1.37 -17.64
CA LYS A 182 3.01 1.14 -16.20
C LYS A 182 2.46 2.38 -15.49
N ASN A 183 1.58 2.17 -14.52
CA ASN A 183 1.13 3.22 -13.62
C ASN A 183 2.16 3.39 -12.50
N VAL A 184 2.68 4.60 -12.34
CA VAL A 184 3.66 4.93 -11.30
C VAL A 184 3.01 5.86 -10.29
N VAL A 185 2.70 5.33 -9.12
CA VAL A 185 2.13 6.13 -8.03
C VAL A 185 3.23 6.63 -7.09
N ILE A 186 3.06 7.84 -6.58
CA ILE A 186 4.01 8.44 -5.62
C ILE A 186 3.41 8.35 -4.22
N GLY A 187 4.16 7.75 -3.31
CA GLY A 187 3.84 7.76 -1.88
C GLY A 187 4.90 8.49 -1.06
N PHE A 188 4.55 8.73 0.20
CA PHE A 188 5.33 9.46 1.20
C PHE A 188 5.37 10.98 1.01
N GLY A 189 5.16 11.68 2.12
CA GLY A 189 5.20 13.15 2.16
C GLY A 189 4.08 13.84 1.38
N ILE A 190 3.02 13.12 1.04
CA ILE A 190 1.85 13.69 0.39
C ILE A 190 1.01 14.44 1.43
N THR A 191 0.89 15.75 1.23
CA THR A 191 0.15 16.68 2.08
C THR A 191 -0.65 17.62 1.20
N GLU A 192 -1.56 18.41 1.78
CA GLU A 192 -2.30 19.44 1.06
C GLU A 192 -1.39 20.42 0.29
N LYS A 193 -0.20 20.72 0.86
CA LYS A 193 0.79 21.61 0.23
C LYS A 193 1.50 20.95 -0.97
N THR A 194 1.78 19.66 -0.88
CA THR A 194 2.57 18.96 -1.91
C THR A 194 1.71 18.33 -3.00
N ILE A 195 0.45 18.02 -2.74
CA ILE A 195 -0.45 17.34 -3.68
C ILE A 195 -0.59 18.11 -5.01
N LYS A 196 -0.73 19.44 -4.95
CA LYS A 196 -0.84 20.29 -6.13
C LYS A 196 0.40 20.26 -7.02
N LEU A 197 1.58 20.12 -6.40
CA LEU A 197 2.87 20.08 -7.09
C LEU A 197 3.17 18.71 -7.71
N LEU A 198 2.57 17.65 -7.16
CA LEU A 198 2.80 16.26 -7.58
C LEU A 198 1.69 15.70 -8.48
N LYS A 199 0.67 16.50 -8.83
CA LYS A 199 -0.50 16.08 -9.64
C LYS A 199 -0.18 15.56 -11.05
N LYS A 200 1.07 15.69 -11.51
CA LYS A 200 1.53 15.15 -12.80
C LYS A 200 1.82 13.64 -12.76
N ALA A 201 1.84 13.04 -11.57
CA ALA A 201 2.00 11.59 -11.42
C ALA A 201 0.72 10.85 -11.81
N ASP A 202 0.84 9.57 -12.15
CA ASP A 202 -0.32 8.71 -12.44
C ASP A 202 -1.22 8.53 -11.21
N GLY A 203 -0.68 8.67 -10.01
CA GLY A 203 -1.44 8.63 -8.76
C GLY A 203 -0.60 9.08 -7.56
N LEU A 204 -1.30 9.48 -6.49
CA LEU A 204 -0.70 9.89 -5.23
C LEU A 204 -1.29 9.06 -4.08
N VAL A 205 -0.44 8.57 -3.18
CA VAL A 205 -0.85 7.76 -2.04
C VAL A 205 -0.81 8.57 -0.77
N VAL A 206 -1.96 8.74 -0.12
CA VAL A 206 -2.14 9.47 1.12
C VAL A 206 -2.39 8.48 2.25
N GLY A 207 -1.44 8.30 3.15
CA GLY A 207 -1.54 7.37 4.29
C GLY A 207 -1.55 8.08 5.64
N SER A 208 -0.39 8.60 6.06
CA SER A 208 -0.19 9.15 7.40
C SER A 208 -1.16 10.30 7.77
N ALA A 209 -1.53 11.14 6.79
CA ALA A 209 -2.48 12.22 7.02
C ALA A 209 -3.87 11.66 7.37
N ILE A 210 -4.34 10.66 6.62
CA ILE A 210 -5.61 9.97 6.89
C ILE A 210 -5.57 9.29 8.27
N CYS A 211 -4.50 8.53 8.57
CA CYS A 211 -4.36 7.86 9.86
C CYS A 211 -4.34 8.84 11.05
N LYS A 212 -3.77 10.04 10.86
CA LYS A 212 -3.78 11.12 11.85
C LYS A 212 -5.20 11.60 12.13
N GLU A 213 -5.99 11.86 11.09
CA GLU A 213 -7.38 12.31 11.25
C GLU A 213 -8.27 11.20 11.86
N ILE A 214 -8.10 9.96 11.45
CA ILE A 214 -8.76 8.81 12.08
C ILE A 214 -8.43 8.78 13.58
N THR A 215 -7.15 8.99 13.96
CA THR A 215 -6.75 8.99 15.37
C THR A 215 -7.45 10.08 16.18
N LYS A 216 -7.67 11.25 15.61
CA LYS A 216 -8.43 12.33 16.27
C LYS A 216 -9.91 12.00 16.44
N SER A 217 -10.50 11.31 15.46
CA SER A 217 -11.94 10.98 15.46
C SER A 217 -12.34 9.84 16.39
N ILE A 218 -11.38 9.08 16.94
CA ILE A 218 -11.63 7.92 17.82
C ILE A 218 -11.16 8.17 19.26
N LYS A 219 -10.66 9.36 19.56
CA LYS A 219 -10.47 9.84 20.94
C LYS A 219 -11.80 10.32 21.48
#